data_c6fefffff0bf57b14269913b354baa4e
#
_entry.id   c6fefffff0bf57b14269913b354baa4e
#
_cell.length_a   1.000
_cell.length_b   1.000
_cell.length_c   1.000
_cell.angle_alpha   90.00
_cell.angle_beta   90.00
_cell.angle_gamma   90.00
#
_symmetry.space_group_name_H-M   'P 1'
#
loop_
_entity.id
_entity.type
_entity.pdbx_description
1 polymer ?
#
loop_
_entity_poly.entity_id
_entity_poly.type
_entity_poly.pdbx_seq_one_letter_code
_entity_poly.pdbx_strand_id
1 'polypeptide(L)'
;HSKGVYQIPYRCYVTPDLDNLFVGGRIISSSHVANGTTRVMCTSALGGEVIGRAASICLSKGYKPIDLVDRDRIGLLQSLLVKNGNFIPGIAVAVEDNLADSAEISVSSVLELDDLPADSTWFGLDYPIAQLIPVNGKVPVVRMNVKADNATRLVMELRSSSKSENYTPDTIDAVLEFDLKKDENEIVADFSYSYATPRYAFICLMKNPEISVPMSGRLVTGLTAVYNYINPAVSNFGKQVPPEGIGVEEFEFWCPKRRPESKNIAMSFAPPLASFNSENLRNSYYRP
;
A
#
# COMPACT_ATOMS: atom_id res chain seq x y z
N HIS A 1 10.94 2.96 -1.45
CA HIS A 1 9.65 2.36 -1.75
C HIS A 1 9.60 0.99 -1.08
N SER A 2 8.63 0.81 -0.21
CA SER A 2 8.46 -0.42 0.55
C SER A 2 7.49 -1.33 -0.20
N LYS A 3 7.80 -2.61 -0.26
CA LYS A 3 6.88 -3.65 -0.74
C LYS A 3 5.84 -4.03 0.33
N GLY A 4 5.38 -3.08 1.10
CA GLY A 4 4.39 -3.26 2.15
C GLY A 4 4.71 -2.49 3.43
N VAL A 5 3.91 -2.74 4.45
CA VAL A 5 4.09 -2.18 5.79
C VAL A 5 5.05 -3.06 6.58
N TYR A 6 5.93 -2.46 7.36
CA TYR A 6 6.92 -3.16 8.17
C TYR A 6 6.76 -2.84 9.66
N GLN A 7 7.31 -3.68 10.51
CA GLN A 7 7.39 -3.46 11.94
C GLN A 7 8.76 -2.91 12.34
N ILE A 8 8.78 -2.05 13.37
CA ILE A 8 10.02 -1.69 14.06
C ILE A 8 10.13 -2.60 15.29
N PRO A 9 11.16 -3.44 15.39
CA PRO A 9 11.31 -4.33 16.53
C PRO A 9 11.48 -3.55 17.83
N TYR A 10 10.82 -3.97 18.90
CA TYR A 10 10.91 -3.34 20.21
C TYR A 10 12.35 -3.20 20.72
N ARG A 11 13.23 -4.15 20.41
CA ARG A 11 14.65 -4.09 20.79
C ARG A 11 15.40 -2.86 20.26
N CYS A 12 14.83 -2.14 19.28
CA CYS A 12 15.40 -0.89 18.79
C CYS A 12 15.28 0.27 19.79
N TYR A 13 14.41 0.14 20.81
CA TYR A 13 14.11 1.16 21.81
C TYR A 13 14.76 0.93 23.16
N VAL A 14 15.51 -0.15 23.32
CA VAL A 14 16.18 -0.51 24.58
C VAL A 14 17.67 -0.72 24.38
N THR A 15 18.42 -0.57 25.47
CA THR A 15 19.85 -0.85 25.50
C THR A 15 20.12 -2.03 26.45
N PRO A 16 21.02 -2.95 26.07
CA PRO A 16 21.35 -4.09 26.95
C PRO A 16 22.19 -3.68 28.16
N ASP A 17 22.84 -2.51 28.10
CA ASP A 17 23.83 -2.11 29.09
C ASP A 17 23.24 -1.34 30.28
N LEU A 18 21.99 -0.87 30.17
CA LEU A 18 21.32 -0.06 31.20
C LEU A 18 19.92 -0.60 31.48
N ASP A 19 19.66 -0.88 32.74
CA ASP A 19 18.44 -1.55 33.21
C ASP A 19 17.19 -0.66 33.22
N ASN A 20 17.33 0.65 33.07
CA ASN A 20 16.25 1.62 33.26
C ASN A 20 16.24 2.71 32.17
N LEU A 21 16.77 2.42 30.98
CA LEU A 21 16.85 3.39 29.90
C LEU A 21 16.10 2.90 28.67
N PHE A 22 15.30 3.80 28.11
CA PHE A 22 14.75 3.71 26.77
C PHE A 22 15.40 4.73 25.84
N VAL A 23 15.51 4.41 24.57
CA VAL A 23 15.96 5.32 23.54
C VAL A 23 14.80 5.55 22.54
N GLY A 24 14.56 6.79 22.16
CA GLY A 24 13.40 7.13 21.34
C GLY A 24 13.71 8.15 20.25
N GLY A 25 12.77 8.32 19.31
CA GLY A 25 12.91 9.27 18.22
C GLY A 25 14.02 8.87 17.24
N ARG A 26 14.90 9.79 16.92
CA ARG A 26 15.96 9.58 15.89
C ARG A 26 17.18 8.81 16.39
N ILE A 27 17.26 8.51 17.67
CA ILE A 27 18.39 7.81 18.30
C ILE A 27 18.12 6.33 18.57
N ILE A 28 16.97 5.79 18.08
CA ILE A 28 16.72 4.36 18.20
C ILE A 28 17.79 3.55 17.46
N SER A 29 18.02 2.32 17.92
CA SER A 29 18.98 1.42 17.27
C SER A 29 18.47 0.98 15.90
N SER A 30 19.06 1.51 14.85
CA SER A 30 18.72 1.15 13.47
C SER A 30 19.93 1.22 12.54
N SER A 31 19.91 0.43 11.47
CA SER A 31 20.91 0.53 10.42
C SER A 31 20.77 1.86 9.66
N HIS A 32 21.82 2.27 8.95
CA HIS A 32 21.80 3.48 8.13
C HIS A 32 20.62 3.48 7.13
N VAL A 33 20.37 2.36 6.49
CA VAL A 33 19.27 2.21 5.52
C VAL A 33 17.91 2.33 6.22
N ALA A 34 17.71 1.62 7.33
CA ALA A 34 16.45 1.67 8.10
C ALA A 34 16.19 3.06 8.68
N ASN A 35 17.22 3.81 9.04
CA ASN A 35 17.08 5.17 9.56
C ASN A 35 16.42 6.13 8.56
N GLY A 36 16.50 5.86 7.26
CA GLY A 36 15.80 6.66 6.24
C GLY A 36 14.30 6.76 6.46
N THR A 37 13.68 5.75 7.04
CA THR A 37 12.24 5.70 7.31
C THR A 37 11.91 5.81 8.80
N THR A 38 12.72 5.29 9.71
CA THR A 38 12.43 5.34 11.16
C THR A 38 12.58 6.73 11.76
N ARG A 39 13.32 7.63 11.11
CA ARG A 39 13.55 9.02 11.55
C ARG A 39 12.42 10.00 11.26
N VAL A 40 11.37 9.61 10.51
CA VAL A 40 10.27 10.52 10.17
C VAL A 40 9.37 10.77 11.39
N MET A 41 8.78 11.98 11.46
CA MET A 41 8.10 12.46 12.67
C MET A 41 7.00 11.54 13.15
N CYS A 42 6.09 11.10 12.28
CA CYS A 42 4.98 10.23 12.68
C CYS A 42 5.49 8.87 13.20
N THR A 43 6.50 8.28 12.57
CA THR A 43 7.10 7.02 13.03
C THR A 43 7.77 7.20 14.41
N SER A 44 8.45 8.33 14.60
CA SER A 44 9.07 8.65 15.90
C SER A 44 8.04 8.89 16.99
N ALA A 45 6.90 9.51 16.66
CA ALA A 45 5.80 9.73 17.60
C ALA A 45 5.17 8.40 18.05
N LEU A 46 4.91 7.48 17.10
CA LEU A 46 4.45 6.12 17.43
C LEU A 46 5.47 5.38 18.33
N GLY A 47 6.77 5.53 18.05
CA GLY A 47 7.83 4.99 18.89
C GLY A 47 7.80 5.55 20.32
N GLY A 48 7.48 6.82 20.48
CA GLY A 48 7.27 7.45 21.81
C GLY A 48 6.10 6.84 22.57
N GLU A 49 4.99 6.54 21.92
CA GLU A 49 3.86 5.84 22.54
C GLU A 49 4.26 4.42 22.97
N VAL A 50 4.98 3.69 22.11
CA VAL A 50 5.50 2.34 22.45
C VAL A 50 6.34 2.39 23.74
N ILE A 51 7.27 3.34 23.84
CA ILE A 51 8.12 3.53 25.03
C ILE A 51 7.29 3.85 26.27
N GLY A 52 6.32 4.77 26.17
CA GLY A 52 5.48 5.14 27.31
C GLY A 52 4.68 3.96 27.85
N ARG A 53 4.10 3.14 26.97
CA ARG A 53 3.36 1.93 27.38
C ARG A 53 4.27 0.83 27.91
N ALA A 54 5.45 0.64 27.28
CA ALA A 54 6.45 -0.30 27.77
C ALA A 54 6.92 0.09 29.19
N ALA A 55 7.19 1.36 29.45
CA ALA A 55 7.56 1.85 30.76
C ALA A 55 6.46 1.58 31.82
N SER A 56 5.19 1.79 31.45
CA SER A 56 4.06 1.47 32.33
C SER A 56 3.99 -0.02 32.68
N ILE A 57 4.21 -0.90 31.69
CA ILE A 57 4.27 -2.36 31.93
C ILE A 57 5.45 -2.69 32.84
N CYS A 58 6.63 -2.14 32.57
CA CYS A 58 7.82 -2.38 33.37
C CYS A 58 7.59 -1.99 34.85
N LEU A 59 7.03 -0.82 35.11
CA LEU A 59 6.71 -0.36 36.45
C LEU A 59 5.67 -1.27 37.16
N SER A 60 4.61 -1.66 36.46
CA SER A 60 3.53 -2.45 37.03
C SER A 60 3.90 -3.92 37.32
N LYS A 61 4.84 -4.46 36.53
CA LYS A 61 5.27 -5.86 36.60
C LYS A 61 6.64 -6.06 37.25
N GLY A 62 7.36 -4.98 37.55
CA GLY A 62 8.73 -5.05 38.07
C GLY A 62 9.74 -5.53 37.02
N TYR A 63 9.47 -5.25 35.74
CA TYR A 63 10.35 -5.64 34.63
C TYR A 63 11.35 -4.54 34.33
N LYS A 64 12.52 -4.93 33.82
CA LYS A 64 13.45 -4.04 33.14
C LYS A 64 12.99 -3.81 31.69
N PRO A 65 13.30 -2.69 31.06
CA PRO A 65 13.04 -2.48 29.65
C PRO A 65 13.43 -3.64 28.74
N ILE A 66 14.61 -4.21 28.96
CA ILE A 66 15.13 -5.32 28.16
C ILE A 66 14.32 -6.61 28.30
N ASP A 67 13.66 -6.83 29.43
CA ASP A 67 12.86 -8.03 29.70
C ASP A 67 11.66 -8.17 28.74
N LEU A 68 11.15 -7.06 28.20
CA LEU A 68 10.06 -7.07 27.22
C LEU A 68 10.52 -7.47 25.80
N VAL A 69 11.83 -7.70 25.57
CA VAL A 69 12.34 -8.29 24.32
C VAL A 69 11.98 -9.77 24.23
N ASP A 70 11.73 -10.39 25.39
CA ASP A 70 11.31 -11.80 25.48
C ASP A 70 10.02 -12.05 24.69
N ARG A 71 9.95 -13.22 24.01
CA ARG A 71 8.86 -13.57 23.11
C ARG A 71 7.50 -13.65 23.78
N ASP A 72 7.46 -14.10 25.02
CA ASP A 72 6.20 -14.26 25.76
C ASP A 72 5.76 -12.93 26.36
N ARG A 73 6.71 -12.07 26.75
CA ARG A 73 6.43 -10.78 27.37
C ARG A 73 6.09 -9.67 26.39
N ILE A 74 6.65 -9.69 25.17
CA ILE A 74 6.35 -8.69 24.13
C ILE A 74 4.86 -8.69 23.77
N GLY A 75 4.19 -9.84 23.86
CA GLY A 75 2.74 -9.96 23.62
C GLY A 75 1.90 -9.05 24.50
N LEU A 76 2.33 -8.77 25.74
CA LEU A 76 1.64 -7.82 26.63
C LEU A 76 1.64 -6.41 26.04
N LEU A 77 2.80 -5.97 25.56
CA LEU A 77 2.94 -4.64 24.94
C LEU A 77 2.17 -4.56 23.63
N GLN A 78 2.27 -5.57 22.77
CA GLN A 78 1.56 -5.64 21.49
C GLN A 78 0.06 -5.59 21.68
N SER A 79 -0.49 -6.41 22.60
CA SER A 79 -1.93 -6.40 22.92
C SER A 79 -2.39 -5.05 23.44
N LEU A 80 -1.62 -4.41 24.32
CA LEU A 80 -1.95 -3.09 24.84
C LEU A 80 -1.95 -2.02 23.74
N LEU A 81 -0.99 -2.06 22.84
CA LEU A 81 -0.89 -1.13 21.71
C LEU A 81 -2.09 -1.29 20.77
N VAL A 82 -2.42 -2.53 20.38
CA VAL A 82 -3.52 -2.81 19.46
C VAL A 82 -4.87 -2.44 20.07
N LYS A 83 -5.11 -2.75 21.36
CA LYS A 83 -6.31 -2.31 22.09
C LYS A 83 -6.48 -0.78 22.12
N ASN A 84 -5.41 -0.03 22.03
CA ASN A 84 -5.43 1.44 22.00
C ASN A 84 -5.39 2.02 20.58
N GLY A 85 -5.66 1.21 19.57
CA GLY A 85 -5.83 1.67 18.19
C GLY A 85 -4.54 1.67 17.34
N ASN A 86 -3.43 1.14 17.87
CA ASN A 86 -2.22 1.00 17.05
C ASN A 86 -2.35 -0.20 16.10
N PHE A 87 -1.94 -0.02 14.88
CA PHE A 87 -1.83 -1.11 13.93
C PHE A 87 -0.42 -1.72 13.95
N ILE A 88 -0.34 -3.01 14.25
CA ILE A 88 0.91 -3.78 14.18
C ILE A 88 0.68 -4.91 13.15
N PRO A 89 1.40 -4.93 12.01
CA PRO A 89 1.23 -5.97 11.00
C PRO A 89 1.34 -7.37 11.59
N GLY A 90 0.35 -8.23 11.33
CA GLY A 90 0.33 -9.62 11.82
C GLY A 90 -0.06 -9.80 13.29
N ILE A 91 -0.42 -8.75 14.01
CA ILE A 91 -0.96 -8.83 15.39
C ILE A 91 -2.43 -8.45 15.35
N ALA A 92 -3.30 -9.41 15.64
CA ALA A 92 -4.74 -9.18 15.77
C ALA A 92 -5.13 -8.70 17.17
N VAL A 93 -6.29 -8.04 17.26
CA VAL A 93 -6.96 -7.80 18.56
C VAL A 93 -7.34 -9.16 19.14
N ALA A 94 -7.16 -9.33 20.47
CA ALA A 94 -7.65 -10.54 21.13
C ALA A 94 -9.18 -10.63 20.99
N VAL A 95 -9.68 -11.76 20.49
CA VAL A 95 -11.11 -11.96 20.17
C VAL A 95 -12.03 -11.71 21.37
N GLU A 96 -11.59 -12.09 22.56
CA GLU A 96 -12.35 -11.97 23.80
C GLU A 96 -12.71 -10.52 24.18
N ASP A 97 -11.92 -9.55 23.69
CA ASP A 97 -12.11 -8.12 23.99
C ASP A 97 -12.69 -7.33 22.80
N ASN A 98 -12.95 -7.99 21.68
CA ASN A 98 -13.42 -7.33 20.47
C ASN A 98 -14.95 -7.34 20.41
N LEU A 99 -15.61 -6.32 20.98
CA LEU A 99 -17.06 -6.19 20.93
C LEU A 99 -17.63 -6.13 19.50
N ALA A 100 -16.81 -5.74 18.51
CA ALA A 100 -17.24 -5.69 17.12
C ALA A 100 -17.51 -7.09 16.52
N ASP A 101 -16.91 -8.17 17.08
CA ASP A 101 -17.14 -9.54 16.58
C ASP A 101 -18.57 -10.02 16.81
N SER A 102 -19.22 -9.56 17.89
CA SER A 102 -20.60 -9.88 18.21
C SER A 102 -21.59 -8.79 17.82
N ALA A 103 -21.12 -7.66 17.33
CA ALA A 103 -21.98 -6.55 16.96
C ALA A 103 -22.65 -6.76 15.59
N GLU A 104 -23.90 -6.35 15.48
CA GLU A 104 -24.56 -6.14 14.20
C GLU A 104 -24.03 -4.83 13.60
N ILE A 105 -23.42 -4.92 12.43
CA ILE A 105 -22.81 -3.76 11.75
C ILE A 105 -23.68 -3.36 10.58
N SER A 106 -24.18 -2.13 10.60
CA SER A 106 -24.92 -1.54 9.50
C SER A 106 -24.36 -0.17 9.14
N VAL A 107 -24.53 0.22 7.89
CA VAL A 107 -24.14 1.54 7.40
C VAL A 107 -25.32 2.19 6.68
N SER A 108 -25.44 3.50 6.78
CA SER A 108 -26.51 4.25 6.10
C SER A 108 -26.29 4.36 4.59
N SER A 109 -25.03 4.30 4.15
CA SER A 109 -24.63 4.33 2.75
C SER A 109 -23.23 3.76 2.57
N VAL A 110 -22.93 3.25 1.39
CA VAL A 110 -21.60 2.86 0.93
C VAL A 110 -21.21 3.71 -0.28
N LEU A 111 -19.92 3.98 -0.41
CA LEU A 111 -19.41 4.55 -1.64
C LEU A 111 -19.33 3.43 -2.69
N GLU A 112 -20.12 3.54 -3.74
CA GLU A 112 -19.98 2.75 -4.95
C GLU A 112 -19.35 3.64 -6.01
N LEU A 113 -18.20 3.21 -6.52
CA LEU A 113 -17.46 3.96 -7.53
C LEU A 113 -17.62 3.25 -8.87
N ASP A 114 -18.43 3.83 -9.74
CA ASP A 114 -18.70 3.33 -11.09
C ASP A 114 -17.73 3.88 -12.11
N ASP A 115 -17.19 5.10 -11.89
CA ASP A 115 -16.23 5.71 -12.81
C ASP A 115 -15.19 6.62 -12.12
N LEU A 116 -14.10 6.81 -12.82
CA LEU A 116 -13.10 7.87 -12.64
C LEU A 116 -13.18 8.74 -13.91
N PRO A 117 -13.94 9.85 -13.90
CA PRO A 117 -14.21 10.61 -15.11
C PRO A 117 -12.94 11.24 -15.66
N ALA A 118 -12.79 11.24 -16.98
CA ALA A 118 -11.67 11.86 -17.65
C ALA A 118 -11.70 13.38 -17.45
N ASP A 119 -10.53 13.95 -17.16
CA ASP A 119 -10.28 15.39 -17.31
C ASP A 119 -9.64 15.69 -18.67
N SER A 120 -9.17 16.91 -18.88
CA SER A 120 -8.53 17.30 -20.14
C SER A 120 -7.10 16.78 -20.31
N THR A 121 -6.56 16.02 -19.34
CA THR A 121 -5.16 15.58 -19.38
C THR A 121 -5.01 14.17 -19.92
N TRP A 122 -3.98 13.98 -20.70
CA TRP A 122 -3.58 12.72 -21.30
C TRP A 122 -2.17 12.36 -20.82
N PHE A 123 -1.93 11.07 -20.64
CA PHE A 123 -0.62 10.53 -20.26
C PHE A 123 -0.12 9.60 -21.35
N GLY A 124 1.04 9.93 -21.94
CA GLY A 124 1.71 9.06 -22.91
C GLY A 124 2.35 7.87 -22.21
N LEU A 125 2.17 6.67 -22.75
CA LEU A 125 2.73 5.44 -22.18
C LEU A 125 4.23 5.27 -22.47
N ASP A 126 5.04 6.31 -22.24
CA ASP A 126 6.51 6.23 -22.32
C ASP A 126 7.09 5.22 -21.31
N TYR A 127 6.36 4.93 -20.28
CA TYR A 127 6.60 3.88 -19.28
C TYR A 127 5.26 3.35 -18.76
N PRO A 128 5.23 2.14 -18.19
CA PRO A 128 4.00 1.57 -17.68
C PRO A 128 3.35 2.41 -16.58
N ILE A 129 2.01 2.45 -16.58
CA ILE A 129 1.19 3.04 -15.54
C ILE A 129 0.17 2.02 -15.06
N ALA A 130 -0.16 2.01 -13.77
CA ALA A 130 -1.17 1.12 -13.24
C ALA A 130 -2.17 1.88 -12.36
N GLN A 131 -3.44 1.51 -12.46
CA GLN A 131 -4.48 1.96 -11.54
C GLN A 131 -4.64 0.94 -10.42
N LEU A 132 -4.36 1.38 -9.18
CA LEU A 132 -4.66 0.61 -7.98
C LEU A 132 -6.16 0.63 -7.72
N ILE A 133 -6.76 -0.54 -7.51
CA ILE A 133 -8.17 -0.73 -7.17
C ILE A 133 -8.34 -1.76 -6.05
N PRO A 134 -9.30 -1.58 -5.11
CA PRO A 134 -9.70 -2.63 -4.19
C PRO A 134 -10.57 -3.66 -4.92
N VAL A 135 -10.30 -4.94 -4.68
CA VAL A 135 -11.08 -6.04 -5.27
C VAL A 135 -11.46 -7.03 -4.18
N ASN A 136 -12.74 -7.38 -4.14
CA ASN A 136 -13.29 -8.44 -3.31
C ASN A 136 -14.00 -9.46 -4.20
N GLY A 137 -13.36 -10.61 -4.44
CA GLY A 137 -13.87 -11.61 -5.37
C GLY A 137 -13.57 -11.27 -6.82
N LYS A 138 -14.59 -11.11 -7.65
CA LYS A 138 -14.45 -10.89 -9.09
C LYS A 138 -13.87 -9.52 -9.42
N VAL A 139 -12.87 -9.49 -10.29
CA VAL A 139 -12.32 -8.25 -10.87
C VAL A 139 -13.38 -7.61 -11.78
N PRO A 140 -13.67 -6.30 -11.65
CA PRO A 140 -14.66 -5.65 -12.49
C PRO A 140 -14.18 -5.59 -13.95
N VAL A 141 -15.14 -5.55 -14.87
CA VAL A 141 -14.86 -5.17 -16.26
C VAL A 141 -14.49 -3.69 -16.27
N VAL A 142 -13.37 -3.37 -16.89
CA VAL A 142 -12.87 -2.01 -17.03
C VAL A 142 -13.15 -1.49 -18.43
N ARG A 143 -13.69 -0.27 -18.52
CA ARG A 143 -13.89 0.44 -19.79
C ARG A 143 -13.14 1.75 -19.76
N MET A 144 -12.42 2.04 -20.82
CA MET A 144 -11.69 3.28 -20.98
C MET A 144 -11.50 3.63 -22.47
N ASN A 145 -11.29 4.91 -22.76
CA ASN A 145 -10.85 5.35 -24.06
C ASN A 145 -9.34 5.53 -24.07
N VAL A 146 -8.71 5.22 -25.17
CA VAL A 146 -7.28 5.47 -25.39
C VAL A 146 -7.06 6.11 -26.76
N LYS A 147 -5.98 6.85 -26.92
CA LYS A 147 -5.56 7.40 -28.23
C LYS A 147 -4.30 6.69 -28.69
N ALA A 148 -4.27 6.36 -29.98
CA ALA A 148 -3.10 5.80 -30.62
C ALA A 148 -2.69 6.69 -31.80
N ASP A 149 -1.38 7.01 -31.92
CA ASP A 149 -0.85 7.82 -33.00
C ASP A 149 -0.86 7.07 -34.34
N ASN A 150 -0.72 5.75 -34.27
CA ASN A 150 -0.78 4.81 -35.38
C ASN A 150 -1.51 3.53 -34.99
N ALA A 151 -1.78 2.66 -35.96
CA ALA A 151 -2.23 1.30 -35.67
C ALA A 151 -1.14 0.57 -34.87
N THR A 152 -1.49 0.15 -33.64
CA THR A 152 -0.55 -0.43 -32.67
C THR A 152 -1.27 -1.39 -31.72
N ARG A 153 -0.58 -1.92 -30.72
CA ARG A 153 -1.15 -2.84 -29.75
C ARG A 153 -0.97 -2.33 -28.32
N LEU A 154 -2.06 -2.31 -27.56
CA LEU A 154 -2.04 -2.09 -26.10
C LEU A 154 -1.99 -3.43 -25.38
N VAL A 155 -1.04 -3.59 -24.47
CA VAL A 155 -0.99 -4.71 -23.53
C VAL A 155 -1.47 -4.19 -22.18
N MET A 156 -2.49 -4.86 -21.63
CA MET A 156 -3.00 -4.62 -20.28
C MET A 156 -2.75 -5.85 -19.42
N GLU A 157 -2.21 -5.64 -18.23
CA GLU A 157 -1.99 -6.71 -17.26
C GLU A 157 -2.81 -6.46 -16.01
N LEU A 158 -3.49 -7.50 -15.53
CA LEU A 158 -3.96 -7.55 -14.16
C LEU A 158 -2.81 -8.03 -13.31
N ARG A 159 -2.45 -7.23 -12.32
CA ARG A 159 -1.39 -7.59 -11.38
C ARG A 159 -1.87 -7.50 -9.95
N SER A 160 -1.24 -8.27 -9.08
CA SER A 160 -1.39 -8.19 -7.64
C SER A 160 -0.03 -8.14 -6.96
N SER A 161 -0.06 -7.99 -5.64
CA SER A 161 1.14 -8.10 -4.81
C SER A 161 1.19 -9.47 -4.15
N SER A 162 2.39 -9.94 -3.84
CA SER A 162 2.63 -11.17 -3.06
C SER A 162 1.96 -11.13 -1.67
N LYS A 163 1.66 -9.93 -1.17
CA LYS A 163 0.87 -9.69 0.05
C LYS A 163 -0.32 -8.80 -0.27
N SER A 164 -1.48 -9.11 0.29
CA SER A 164 -2.74 -8.41 0.01
C SER A 164 -2.68 -6.89 0.28
N GLU A 165 -1.93 -6.50 1.29
CA GLU A 165 -1.75 -5.11 1.74
C GLU A 165 -0.60 -4.36 1.06
N ASN A 166 0.12 -5.00 0.16
CA ASN A 166 1.24 -4.37 -0.55
C ASN A 166 0.74 -3.57 -1.76
N TYR A 167 1.34 -2.43 -2.00
CA TYR A 167 1.01 -1.50 -3.09
C TYR A 167 1.95 -1.60 -4.29
N THR A 168 2.68 -2.71 -4.43
CA THR A 168 3.57 -2.95 -5.57
C THR A 168 3.03 -4.08 -6.43
N PRO A 169 2.74 -3.86 -7.73
CA PRO A 169 2.25 -4.89 -8.64
C PRO A 169 3.39 -5.84 -9.07
N ASP A 170 3.72 -6.81 -8.23
CA ASP A 170 4.85 -7.72 -8.43
C ASP A 170 4.46 -9.11 -9.01
N THR A 171 3.17 -9.39 -9.12
CA THR A 171 2.66 -10.66 -9.66
C THR A 171 1.72 -10.39 -10.83
N ILE A 172 1.97 -11.02 -11.99
CA ILE A 172 1.07 -10.96 -13.14
C ILE A 172 0.03 -12.07 -12.98
N ASP A 173 -1.23 -11.69 -12.90
CA ASP A 173 -2.36 -12.61 -12.71
C ASP A 173 -3.08 -12.93 -14.02
N ALA A 174 -3.19 -11.95 -14.92
CA ALA A 174 -3.77 -12.11 -16.26
C ALA A 174 -3.25 -11.04 -17.23
N VAL A 175 -3.33 -11.34 -18.53
CA VAL A 175 -2.88 -10.44 -19.60
C VAL A 175 -3.96 -10.36 -20.67
N LEU A 176 -4.24 -9.16 -21.16
CA LEU A 176 -5.09 -8.86 -22.30
C LEU A 176 -4.32 -8.02 -23.32
N GLU A 177 -4.57 -8.27 -24.59
CA GLU A 177 -4.01 -7.51 -25.70
C GLU A 177 -5.12 -6.92 -26.56
N PHE A 178 -4.96 -5.68 -26.99
CA PHE A 178 -5.93 -4.95 -27.80
C PHE A 178 -5.24 -4.37 -29.03
N ASP A 179 -5.69 -4.76 -30.21
CA ASP A 179 -5.24 -4.12 -31.44
C ASP A 179 -5.98 -2.78 -31.61
N LEU A 180 -5.24 -1.70 -31.66
CA LEU A 180 -5.73 -0.34 -31.76
C LEU A 180 -5.61 0.16 -33.21
N LYS A 181 -6.60 0.95 -33.61
CA LYS A 181 -6.54 1.77 -34.82
C LYS A 181 -5.96 3.14 -34.44
N LYS A 182 -5.50 3.87 -35.44
CA LYS A 182 -5.14 5.27 -35.28
C LYS A 182 -6.31 6.05 -34.66
N ASP A 183 -6.01 7.04 -33.84
CA ASP A 183 -6.91 7.94 -33.12
C ASP A 183 -7.60 7.26 -31.92
N GLU A 184 -8.85 7.57 -31.62
CA GLU A 184 -9.55 7.11 -30.40
C GLU A 184 -10.04 5.66 -30.53
N ASN A 185 -9.83 4.90 -29.46
CA ASN A 185 -10.28 3.51 -29.33
C ASN A 185 -10.98 3.33 -27.99
N GLU A 186 -12.11 2.65 -27.97
CA GLU A 186 -12.76 2.19 -26.75
C GLU A 186 -12.20 0.80 -26.39
N ILE A 187 -11.75 0.66 -25.15
CA ILE A 187 -11.25 -0.57 -24.57
C ILE A 187 -12.27 -1.12 -23.56
N VAL A 188 -12.60 -2.40 -23.70
CA VAL A 188 -13.40 -3.16 -22.74
C VAL A 188 -12.55 -4.33 -22.26
N ALA A 189 -11.99 -4.21 -21.06
CA ALA A 189 -11.11 -5.21 -20.47
C ALA A 189 -11.87 -6.06 -19.44
N ASP A 190 -12.19 -7.29 -19.80
CA ASP A 190 -12.70 -8.32 -18.88
C ASP A 190 -11.61 -9.37 -18.68
N PHE A 191 -10.92 -9.31 -17.55
CA PHE A 191 -9.89 -10.28 -17.21
C PHE A 191 -10.47 -11.64 -16.83
N SER A 192 -11.78 -11.74 -16.59
CA SER A 192 -12.48 -12.97 -16.16
C SER A 192 -11.79 -13.62 -14.95
N TYR A 193 -11.27 -12.81 -14.03
CA TYR A 193 -10.45 -13.23 -12.90
C TYR A 193 -11.14 -12.93 -11.57
N SER A 194 -10.84 -13.77 -10.56
CA SER A 194 -11.35 -13.58 -9.20
C SER A 194 -10.28 -13.90 -8.15
N TYR A 195 -10.25 -13.10 -7.11
CA TYR A 195 -9.38 -13.35 -5.96
C TYR A 195 -10.15 -14.07 -4.85
N ALA A 196 -9.50 -15.01 -4.18
CA ALA A 196 -10.10 -15.77 -3.08
C ALA A 196 -10.30 -14.91 -1.81
N THR A 197 -9.52 -13.85 -1.65
CA THR A 197 -9.57 -12.93 -0.51
C THR A 197 -9.55 -11.49 -0.97
N PRO A 198 -10.17 -10.56 -0.22
CA PRO A 198 -10.10 -9.13 -0.51
C PRO A 198 -8.64 -8.65 -0.58
N ARG A 199 -8.31 -7.86 -1.59
CA ARG A 199 -6.97 -7.34 -1.80
C ARG A 199 -6.95 -6.13 -2.72
N TYR A 200 -5.82 -5.48 -2.80
CA TYR A 200 -5.53 -4.55 -3.88
C TYR A 200 -5.08 -5.28 -5.13
N ALA A 201 -5.62 -4.86 -6.27
CA ALA A 201 -5.21 -5.27 -7.59
C ALA A 201 -4.80 -4.03 -8.41
N PHE A 202 -4.11 -4.25 -9.51
CA PHE A 202 -3.58 -3.21 -10.37
C PHE A 202 -3.97 -3.50 -11.82
N ILE A 203 -4.60 -2.53 -12.45
CA ILE A 203 -4.83 -2.54 -13.89
C ILE A 203 -3.64 -1.82 -14.51
N CYS A 204 -2.70 -2.58 -15.04
CA CYS A 204 -1.45 -2.08 -15.60
C CYS A 204 -1.58 -1.89 -17.11
N LEU A 205 -1.23 -0.70 -17.59
CA LEU A 205 -1.09 -0.41 -19.02
C LEU A 205 0.39 -0.37 -19.33
N MET A 206 0.83 -1.27 -20.20
CA MET A 206 2.24 -1.48 -20.46
C MET A 206 2.79 -0.43 -21.44
N LYS A 207 4.11 -0.23 -21.40
CA LYS A 207 4.79 0.77 -22.20
C LYS A 207 4.47 0.62 -23.68
N ASN A 208 3.97 1.68 -24.30
CA ASN A 208 3.87 1.89 -25.72
C ASN A 208 3.82 3.40 -26.02
N PRO A 209 4.92 4.04 -26.47
CA PRO A 209 4.99 5.48 -26.68
C PRO A 209 4.00 6.03 -27.73
N GLU A 210 3.40 5.18 -28.55
CA GLU A 210 2.38 5.58 -29.52
C GLU A 210 0.98 5.68 -28.90
N ILE A 211 0.84 5.38 -27.60
CA ILE A 211 -0.47 5.37 -26.91
C ILE A 211 -0.50 6.44 -25.83
N SER A 212 -1.63 7.13 -25.76
CA SER A 212 -1.96 8.04 -24.67
C SER A 212 -3.26 7.61 -23.98
N VAL A 213 -3.29 7.72 -22.65
CA VAL A 213 -4.44 7.36 -21.81
C VAL A 213 -4.99 8.59 -21.08
N PRO A 214 -6.31 8.70 -20.94
CA PRO A 214 -6.92 9.84 -20.24
C PRO A 214 -6.71 9.72 -18.75
N MET A 215 -6.52 10.85 -18.10
CA MET A 215 -6.36 10.93 -16.65
C MET A 215 -7.60 11.50 -15.98
N SER A 216 -7.76 11.21 -14.70
CA SER A 216 -8.84 11.69 -13.84
C SER A 216 -8.27 12.47 -12.67
N GLY A 217 -8.74 13.70 -12.48
CA GLY A 217 -8.47 14.50 -11.30
C GLY A 217 -9.31 14.11 -10.07
N ARG A 218 -10.24 13.15 -10.20
CA ARG A 218 -11.04 12.66 -9.07
C ARG A 218 -10.15 11.89 -8.10
N LEU A 219 -10.00 12.42 -6.89
CA LEU A 219 -9.23 11.77 -5.83
C LEU A 219 -10.18 11.00 -4.91
N VAL A 220 -9.91 9.72 -4.75
CA VAL A 220 -10.65 8.83 -3.84
C VAL A 220 -9.62 8.14 -2.94
N THR A 221 -9.91 8.11 -1.64
CA THR A 221 -9.03 7.42 -0.68
C THR A 221 -8.94 5.92 -1.02
N GLY A 222 -7.74 5.40 -1.09
CA GLY A 222 -7.49 4.00 -1.46
C GLY A 222 -7.30 3.76 -2.95
N LEU A 223 -7.50 4.76 -3.81
CA LEU A 223 -7.28 4.70 -5.24
C LEU A 223 -6.14 5.64 -5.64
N THR A 224 -5.21 5.15 -6.43
CA THR A 224 -4.12 5.96 -6.99
C THR A 224 -3.52 5.31 -8.21
N ALA A 225 -3.06 6.12 -9.15
CA ALA A 225 -2.18 5.61 -10.19
C ALA A 225 -0.75 5.47 -9.68
N VAL A 226 -0.09 4.39 -10.04
CA VAL A 226 1.33 4.14 -9.79
C VAL A 226 2.08 4.02 -11.12
N TYR A 227 3.31 4.46 -11.14
CA TYR A 227 4.09 4.62 -12.34
C TYR A 227 5.37 3.80 -12.22
N ASN A 228 5.69 3.02 -13.24
CA ASN A 228 6.95 2.29 -13.36
C ASN A 228 7.93 3.13 -14.16
N TYR A 229 8.58 4.06 -13.51
CA TYR A 229 9.63 4.87 -14.15
C TYR A 229 10.90 4.83 -13.31
N ILE A 230 12.04 4.95 -14.00
CA ILE A 230 13.32 5.11 -13.31
C ILE A 230 13.32 6.49 -12.68
N ASN A 231 13.02 6.51 -11.39
CA ASN A 231 13.23 7.69 -10.58
C ASN A 231 14.69 7.68 -10.12
N PRO A 232 15.56 8.53 -10.67
CA PRO A 232 16.89 8.69 -10.06
C PRO A 232 16.65 9.19 -8.65
N ALA A 233 16.84 8.34 -7.67
CA ALA A 233 16.77 8.72 -6.27
C ALA A 233 17.85 9.77 -6.04
N VAL A 234 17.48 11.03 -6.15
CA VAL A 234 18.35 12.15 -5.83
C VAL A 234 18.28 12.31 -4.33
N SER A 235 19.25 11.76 -3.62
CA SER A 235 19.54 12.18 -2.25
C SER A 235 20.25 13.55 -2.30
N ASN A 236 20.23 14.28 -1.18
CA ASN A 236 21.03 15.51 -1.04
C ASN A 236 22.54 15.28 -1.23
N PHE A 237 22.98 14.04 -1.35
CA PHE A 237 24.37 13.59 -1.51
C PHE A 237 24.64 12.95 -2.87
N GLY A 238 23.74 13.11 -3.85
CA GLY A 238 23.90 12.57 -5.18
C GLY A 238 23.12 11.28 -5.43
N LYS A 239 23.37 10.66 -6.58
CA LYS A 239 22.67 9.48 -7.06
C LYS A 239 22.96 8.28 -6.14
N GLN A 240 21.95 7.77 -5.46
CA GLN A 240 22.09 6.51 -4.73
C GLN A 240 22.04 5.35 -5.72
N VAL A 241 23.16 4.67 -5.87
CA VAL A 241 23.23 3.39 -6.57
C VAL A 241 22.99 2.30 -5.53
N PRO A 242 22.08 1.36 -5.76
CA PRO A 242 21.94 0.19 -4.88
C PRO A 242 23.29 -0.54 -4.79
N PRO A 243 23.64 -1.09 -3.62
CA PRO A 243 24.84 -1.91 -3.51
C PRO A 243 24.76 -3.11 -4.49
N GLU A 244 25.88 -3.41 -5.15
CA GLU A 244 25.97 -4.58 -6.01
C GLU A 244 25.61 -5.87 -5.25
N GLY A 245 24.88 -6.76 -5.93
CA GLY A 245 24.55 -8.09 -5.41
C GLY A 245 23.32 -8.20 -4.52
N ILE A 246 22.53 -7.11 -4.36
CA ILE A 246 21.20 -7.22 -3.70
C ILE A 246 20.03 -7.43 -4.67
N GLY A 247 20.29 -7.68 -5.96
CA GLY A 247 19.25 -7.97 -6.94
C GLY A 247 18.25 -6.83 -7.14
N VAL A 248 18.68 -5.59 -6.92
CA VAL A 248 17.78 -4.40 -7.05
C VAL A 248 17.53 -4.05 -8.50
N GLU A 249 18.42 -4.45 -9.39
CA GLU A 249 18.31 -4.34 -10.84
C GLU A 249 17.17 -5.18 -11.42
N GLU A 250 16.70 -6.20 -10.68
CA GLU A 250 15.56 -7.05 -11.05
C GLU A 250 14.22 -6.55 -10.51
N PHE A 251 14.20 -5.49 -9.69
CA PHE A 251 12.97 -4.96 -9.14
C PHE A 251 12.34 -3.91 -10.04
N GLU A 252 11.11 -4.15 -10.43
CA GLU A 252 10.26 -3.10 -10.96
C GLU A 252 9.89 -2.11 -9.85
N PHE A 253 10.18 -0.83 -10.06
CA PHE A 253 9.84 0.23 -9.13
C PHE A 253 8.55 0.92 -9.57
N TRP A 254 7.49 0.72 -8.79
CA TRP A 254 6.23 1.39 -8.99
C TRP A 254 5.98 2.40 -7.87
N CYS A 255 5.67 3.63 -8.21
CA CYS A 255 5.38 4.64 -7.21
C CYS A 255 4.35 5.67 -7.71
N PRO A 256 3.51 6.20 -6.79
CA PRO A 256 2.63 7.32 -7.13
C PRO A 256 3.45 8.59 -7.35
N LYS A 257 2.96 9.50 -8.16
CA LYS A 257 3.48 10.86 -8.24
C LYS A 257 3.11 11.65 -6.98
N ARG A 258 3.94 12.63 -6.63
CA ARG A 258 3.62 13.56 -5.53
C ARG A 258 2.46 14.47 -5.91
N ARG A 259 1.65 14.89 -4.93
CA ARG A 259 0.66 15.94 -5.15
C ARG A 259 1.36 17.26 -5.54
N PRO A 260 0.81 18.08 -6.44
CA PRO A 260 -0.52 17.96 -7.08
C PRO A 260 -0.57 17.07 -8.32
N GLU A 261 0.52 16.46 -8.76
CA GLU A 261 0.61 15.66 -9.99
C GLU A 261 -0.03 14.26 -9.88
N SER A 262 -0.42 13.85 -8.65
CA SER A 262 -1.09 12.56 -8.44
C SER A 262 -2.49 12.59 -9.05
N LYS A 263 -2.74 11.72 -10.02
CA LYS A 263 -4.02 11.52 -10.68
C LYS A 263 -4.34 10.04 -10.74
N ASN A 264 -5.60 9.73 -11.01
CA ASN A 264 -6.02 8.39 -11.39
C ASN A 264 -6.04 8.26 -12.93
N ILE A 265 -6.09 7.02 -13.44
CA ILE A 265 -6.39 6.77 -14.84
C ILE A 265 -7.92 6.84 -14.99
N ALA A 266 -8.40 7.55 -16.00
CA ALA A 266 -9.84 7.64 -16.25
C ALA A 266 -10.35 6.32 -16.81
N MET A 267 -11.30 5.71 -16.08
CA MET A 267 -11.93 4.43 -16.45
C MET A 267 -13.23 4.22 -15.68
N SER A 268 -14.12 3.38 -16.20
CA SER A 268 -15.31 2.92 -15.49
C SER A 268 -15.23 1.45 -15.12
N PHE A 269 -16.03 1.06 -14.14
CA PHE A 269 -16.02 -0.27 -13.52
C PHE A 269 -17.41 -0.90 -13.55
N ALA A 270 -17.47 -2.15 -13.98
CA ALA A 270 -18.71 -2.94 -13.97
C ALA A 270 -18.47 -4.36 -13.40
N PRO A 271 -18.99 -4.71 -12.21
CA PRO A 271 -19.77 -3.85 -11.32
C PRO A 271 -18.96 -2.71 -10.70
N PRO A 272 -19.59 -1.70 -10.09
CA PRO A 272 -18.91 -0.64 -9.36
C PRO A 272 -17.99 -1.16 -8.26
N LEU A 273 -16.90 -0.43 -7.98
CA LEU A 273 -16.06 -0.71 -6.83
C LEU A 273 -16.79 -0.28 -5.55
N ALA A 274 -16.96 -1.21 -4.60
CA ALA A 274 -17.58 -0.93 -3.30
C ALA A 274 -16.51 -0.74 -2.22
N SER A 275 -16.71 0.26 -1.36
CA SER A 275 -15.76 0.64 -0.31
C SER A 275 -16.01 -0.06 1.03
N PHE A 276 -17.17 -0.69 1.23
CA PHE A 276 -17.54 -1.26 2.51
C PHE A 276 -17.22 -2.75 2.61
N ASN A 277 -16.48 -3.11 3.69
CA ASN A 277 -16.29 -4.49 4.10
C ASN A 277 -16.45 -4.58 5.63
N SER A 278 -17.48 -5.28 6.09
CA SER A 278 -17.79 -5.45 7.52
C SER A 278 -16.67 -6.18 8.28
N GLU A 279 -15.96 -7.10 7.63
CA GLU A 279 -14.84 -7.81 8.26
C GLU A 279 -13.66 -6.87 8.56
N ASN A 280 -13.41 -5.89 7.72
CA ASN A 280 -12.38 -4.88 7.98
C ASN A 280 -12.68 -4.08 9.25
N LEU A 281 -13.94 -3.77 9.52
CA LEU A 281 -14.35 -3.12 10.77
C LEU A 281 -14.16 -4.03 11.98
N ARG A 282 -14.50 -5.31 11.86
CA ARG A 282 -14.33 -6.30 12.93
C ARG A 282 -12.86 -6.50 13.31
N ASN A 283 -11.98 -6.51 12.33
CA ASN A 283 -10.55 -6.75 12.51
C ASN A 283 -9.73 -5.47 12.75
N SER A 284 -10.37 -4.33 13.00
CA SER A 284 -9.72 -3.01 13.10
C SER A 284 -8.88 -2.64 11.86
N TYR A 285 -9.25 -3.17 10.71
CA TYR A 285 -8.52 -2.95 9.46
C TYR A 285 -9.21 -1.82 8.68
N TYR A 286 -8.61 -0.64 8.71
CA TYR A 286 -9.10 0.56 7.98
C TYR A 286 -8.66 0.57 6.51
N ARG A 287 -8.65 -0.56 5.85
CA ARG A 287 -8.31 -0.58 4.43
C ARG A 287 -9.49 -1.10 3.64
N PRO A 288 -9.90 -0.38 2.56
CA PRO A 288 -10.93 -0.84 1.67
C PRO A 288 -10.56 -2.16 1.01
#